data_b232a5ba179595750fd294139f0435b6
#
_entry.id   b232a5ba179595750fd294139f0435b6
#
_cell.length_a   1.000
_cell.length_b   1.000
_cell.length_c   1.000
_cell.angle_alpha   90.00
_cell.angle_beta   90.00
_cell.angle_gamma   90.00
#
_symmetry.space_group_name_H-M   'P 1'
#
loop_
_entity.id
_entity.type
_entity.pdbx_description
1 polymer ?
#
loop_
_entity_poly.entity_id
_entity_poly.type
_entity_poly.pdbx_seq_one_letter_code
_entity_poly.pdbx_strand_id
1 'polypeptide(L)'
;MLKALKKTIIRPDRLIGLDKETEKEHISVLMNKKRQEILQFIFKYPCIHLHGIARNFGFSINATRWHLRKLKDMGYLNEYKFCNRKVYYPNMSLRELDIQILGLLNNRRNGPLFKLIYRNPGIIQRELCNRLGEKQSTIVDRLNVLDKFKLIYSLKDGLFRRYYPTQMINSREKLNRKPLKKYRQFLLYILELDGVEPEILRTTDKNFHIQIKSGDGTSDLIFYFNPYDRFLSQA
;
A
#
# COMPACT_ATOMS: atom_id res chain seq x y z
N MET A 1 7.73 20.50 -18.40
CA MET A 1 7.22 19.19 -17.91
C MET A 1 7.15 19.06 -16.37
N LEU A 2 8.11 19.56 -15.62
CA LEU A 2 8.07 19.57 -14.13
C LEU A 2 6.90 20.39 -13.52
N LYS A 3 6.46 21.48 -14.15
CA LYS A 3 5.31 22.29 -13.69
C LYS A 3 3.95 21.56 -13.76
N ALA A 4 3.78 20.63 -14.68
CA ALA A 4 2.53 19.84 -14.79
C ALA A 4 2.42 18.73 -13.73
N LEU A 5 3.55 18.20 -13.25
CA LEU A 5 3.60 17.23 -12.15
C LEU A 5 3.27 17.87 -10.79
N LYS A 6 3.65 19.14 -10.60
CA LYS A 6 3.32 19.91 -9.37
C LYS A 6 1.82 20.08 -9.15
N LYS A 7 1.02 20.17 -10.23
CA LYS A 7 -0.44 20.41 -10.13
C LYS A 7 -1.25 19.19 -9.69
N THR A 8 -0.72 17.97 -9.85
CA THR A 8 -1.48 16.72 -9.59
C THR A 8 -1.09 16.04 -8.28
N ILE A 9 0.06 16.37 -7.69
CA ILE A 9 0.65 15.62 -6.57
C ILE A 9 0.75 16.42 -5.28
N ILE A 10 0.93 17.75 -5.34
CA ILE A 10 1.02 18.62 -4.15
C ILE A 10 0.30 19.94 -4.44
N ARG A 11 -0.61 20.36 -3.58
CA ARG A 11 -1.01 21.76 -3.52
C ARG A 11 0.15 22.54 -2.87
N PRO A 12 0.83 23.46 -3.59
CA PRO A 12 1.98 24.20 -3.08
C PRO A 12 1.67 25.05 -1.83
N ASP A 13 0.43 25.41 -1.68
CA ASP A 13 -0.12 26.28 -0.65
C ASP A 13 -0.07 25.70 0.77
N ARG A 14 0.18 24.41 0.94
CA ARG A 14 0.40 23.79 2.27
C ARG A 14 1.87 23.70 2.69
N LEU A 15 2.81 23.97 1.77
CA LEU A 15 4.24 24.01 2.06
C LEU A 15 4.76 25.44 2.36
N ILE A 16 3.96 26.48 2.13
CA ILE A 16 4.34 27.90 2.28
C ILE A 16 4.04 28.45 3.69
N GLY A 17 3.61 27.62 4.62
CA GLY A 17 3.37 28.03 6.02
C GLY A 17 4.52 27.71 6.98
N LEU A 18 5.74 27.56 6.49
CA LEU A 18 6.95 27.56 7.32
C LEU A 18 7.47 28.98 7.43
N ASP A 19 6.80 29.78 8.28
CA ASP A 19 7.31 31.07 8.70
C ASP A 19 8.70 30.89 9.34
N LYS A 20 9.60 31.79 8.94
CA LYS A 20 10.99 31.91 9.36
C LYS A 20 11.13 32.37 10.83
N GLU A 21 10.45 31.73 11.74
CA GLU A 21 10.64 31.99 13.17
C GLU A 21 10.65 30.70 13.96
N THR A 22 11.81 30.19 14.06
CA THR A 22 12.49 29.34 15.05
C THR A 22 13.40 28.37 14.32
N GLU A 23 14.70 28.54 14.45
CA GLU A 23 15.73 27.52 14.25
C GLU A 23 15.56 26.39 15.28
N LYS A 24 14.42 25.73 15.27
CA LYS A 24 14.32 24.37 15.79
C LYS A 24 14.95 23.49 14.74
N GLU A 25 16.08 22.87 15.07
CA GLU A 25 16.68 21.79 14.28
C GLU A 25 15.58 20.96 13.66
N HIS A 26 15.47 21.02 12.33
CA HIS A 26 14.44 20.29 11.58
C HIS A 26 14.81 18.81 11.65
N ILE A 27 14.39 18.14 12.73
CA ILE A 27 14.60 16.71 12.87
C ILE A 27 13.78 16.02 11.79
N SER A 28 14.47 15.45 10.81
CA SER A 28 13.85 14.69 9.74
C SER A 28 12.82 13.68 10.25
N VAL A 29 11.69 13.61 9.55
CA VAL A 29 10.61 12.69 9.89
C VAL A 29 11.11 11.25 9.81
N LEU A 30 12.02 10.93 8.89
CA LEU A 30 12.56 9.57 8.73
C LEU A 30 13.72 9.22 9.67
N MET A 31 14.23 10.13 10.51
CA MET A 31 15.20 9.75 11.54
C MET A 31 14.59 8.85 12.62
N ASN A 32 13.27 8.75 12.70
CA ASN A 32 12.60 7.84 13.63
C ASN A 32 12.42 6.45 13.02
N LYS A 33 13.06 5.44 13.58
CA LYS A 33 13.03 4.04 13.12
C LYS A 33 11.61 3.47 12.98
N LYS A 34 10.70 3.79 13.90
CA LYS A 34 9.30 3.35 13.82
C LYS A 34 8.58 3.92 12.58
N ARG A 35 8.88 5.17 12.21
CA ARG A 35 8.32 5.77 10.98
C ARG A 35 8.91 5.15 9.71
N GLN A 36 10.19 4.79 9.71
CA GLN A 36 10.81 4.05 8.62
C GLN A 36 10.11 2.69 8.41
N GLU A 37 9.94 1.93 9.49
CA GLU A 37 9.27 0.63 9.47
C GLU A 37 7.81 0.74 8.97
N ILE A 38 7.06 1.72 9.48
CA ILE A 38 5.68 1.99 9.02
C ILE A 38 5.66 2.35 7.53
N LEU A 39 6.57 3.20 7.08
CA LEU A 39 6.66 3.61 5.68
C LEU A 39 6.93 2.41 4.78
N GLN A 40 7.96 1.61 5.07
CA GLN A 40 8.27 0.39 4.32
C GLN A 40 7.09 -0.59 4.31
N PHE A 41 6.41 -0.75 5.46
CA PHE A 41 5.25 -1.61 5.55
C PHE A 41 4.10 -1.13 4.64
N ILE A 42 3.86 0.18 4.56
CA ILE A 42 2.83 0.73 3.68
C ILE A 42 3.23 0.62 2.19
N PHE A 43 4.52 0.72 1.85
CA PHE A 43 4.98 0.42 0.49
C PHE A 43 4.74 -1.05 0.11
N LYS A 44 4.96 -1.96 1.04
CA LYS A 44 4.71 -3.40 0.84
C LYS A 44 3.22 -3.76 0.84
N TYR A 45 2.41 -3.06 1.65
CA TYR A 45 0.97 -3.30 1.83
C TYR A 45 0.16 -2.00 1.65
N PRO A 46 0.14 -1.40 0.45
CA PRO A 46 -0.55 -0.13 0.22
C PRO A 46 -2.05 -0.27 0.43
N CYS A 47 -2.68 0.85 0.76
CA CYS A 47 -4.12 0.93 1.05
C CYS A 47 -4.55 0.13 2.28
N ILE A 48 -3.64 -0.05 3.23
CA ILE A 48 -3.96 -0.65 4.52
C ILE A 48 -4.60 0.41 5.46
N HIS A 49 -5.54 -0.03 6.32
CA HIS A 49 -6.21 0.87 7.25
C HIS A 49 -5.47 0.96 8.60
N LEU A 50 -5.74 2.05 9.36
CA LEU A 50 -5.11 2.39 10.63
C LEU A 50 -4.97 1.20 11.61
N HIS A 51 -6.08 0.47 11.85
CA HIS A 51 -6.06 -0.68 12.77
C HIS A 51 -5.19 -1.85 12.25
N GLY A 52 -5.03 -1.97 10.93
CA GLY A 52 -4.13 -2.96 10.33
C GLY A 52 -2.67 -2.65 10.63
N ILE A 53 -2.29 -1.37 10.50
CA ILE A 53 -0.94 -0.87 10.82
C ILE A 53 -0.69 -1.02 12.33
N ALA A 54 -1.59 -0.49 13.16
CA ALA A 54 -1.46 -0.55 14.61
C ALA A 54 -1.21 -1.97 15.13
N ARG A 55 -1.98 -2.93 14.62
CA ARG A 55 -1.87 -4.35 15.00
C ARG A 55 -0.55 -4.98 14.54
N ASN A 56 -0.07 -4.61 13.34
CA ASN A 56 1.18 -5.16 12.83
C ASN A 56 2.39 -4.77 13.68
N PHE A 57 2.37 -3.55 14.24
CA PHE A 57 3.47 -3.02 15.05
C PHE A 57 3.24 -3.07 16.56
N GLY A 58 2.08 -3.55 17.01
CA GLY A 58 1.72 -3.54 18.44
C GLY A 58 1.55 -2.13 19.02
N PHE A 59 1.28 -1.11 18.17
CA PHE A 59 1.14 0.27 18.62
C PHE A 59 -0.29 0.58 19.04
N SER A 60 -0.45 1.54 19.96
CA SER A 60 -1.76 2.14 20.22
C SER A 60 -2.28 2.86 18.95
N ILE A 61 -3.61 2.97 18.84
CA ILE A 61 -4.25 3.68 17.72
C ILE A 61 -3.78 5.15 17.66
N ASN A 62 -3.60 5.79 18.80
CA ASN A 62 -3.17 7.19 18.86
C ASN A 62 -1.71 7.36 18.43
N ALA A 63 -0.81 6.48 18.88
CA ALA A 63 0.59 6.48 18.45
C ALA A 63 0.70 6.24 16.93
N THR A 64 -0.04 5.25 16.41
CA THR A 64 -0.09 4.96 14.97
C THR A 64 -0.58 6.16 14.18
N ARG A 65 -1.67 6.82 14.64
CA ARG A 65 -2.21 8.02 14.00
C ARG A 65 -1.20 9.17 13.98
N TRP A 66 -0.46 9.35 15.07
CA TRP A 66 0.57 10.37 15.17
C TRP A 66 1.71 10.12 14.15
N HIS A 67 2.24 8.90 14.08
CA HIS A 67 3.27 8.55 13.10
C HIS A 67 2.80 8.74 11.65
N LEU A 68 1.57 8.29 11.34
CA LEU A 68 0.97 8.43 10.02
C LEU A 68 0.74 9.91 9.63
N ARG A 69 0.34 10.75 10.59
CA ARG A 69 0.19 12.19 10.37
C ARG A 69 1.54 12.80 9.97
N LYS A 70 2.61 12.55 10.72
CA LYS A 70 3.95 13.07 10.40
C LYS A 70 4.42 12.63 9.01
N LEU A 71 4.27 11.36 8.66
CA LEU A 71 4.62 10.85 7.33
C LEU A 71 3.75 11.46 6.22
N LYS A 72 2.48 11.74 6.49
CA LYS A 72 1.58 12.37 5.53
C LYS A 72 1.90 13.86 5.35
N ASP A 73 2.12 14.60 6.45
CA ASP A 73 2.41 16.03 6.42
C ASP A 73 3.72 16.30 5.67
N MET A 74 4.70 15.39 5.77
CA MET A 74 5.94 15.44 4.98
C MET A 74 5.77 15.00 3.52
N GLY A 75 4.64 14.41 3.15
CA GLY A 75 4.36 14.01 1.78
C GLY A 75 4.77 12.58 1.41
N TYR A 76 5.22 11.74 2.35
CA TYR A 76 5.52 10.33 2.08
C TYR A 76 4.28 9.50 1.80
N LEU A 77 3.15 9.83 2.42
CA LEU A 77 1.90 9.07 2.38
C LEU A 77 0.71 9.93 1.95
N ASN A 78 -0.24 9.25 1.33
CA ASN A 78 -1.60 9.75 1.12
C ASN A 78 -2.61 8.91 1.90
N GLU A 79 -3.82 9.47 2.08
CA GLU A 79 -4.95 8.77 2.65
C GLU A 79 -6.16 8.84 1.72
N TYR A 80 -6.99 7.81 1.75
CA TYR A 80 -8.26 7.75 1.02
C TYR A 80 -9.34 7.14 1.91
N LYS A 81 -10.57 7.61 1.82
CA LYS A 81 -11.72 7.05 2.56
C LYS A 81 -12.35 5.93 1.73
N PHE A 82 -12.21 4.69 2.19
CA PHE A 82 -12.79 3.50 1.57
C PHE A 82 -13.64 2.73 2.58
N CYS A 83 -14.90 2.44 2.25
CA CYS A 83 -15.85 1.73 3.13
C CYS A 83 -15.88 2.31 4.56
N ASN A 84 -16.05 3.61 4.70
CA ASN A 84 -16.06 4.36 5.97
C ASN A 84 -14.77 4.27 6.80
N ARG A 85 -13.66 3.81 6.22
CA ARG A 85 -12.36 3.72 6.88
C ARG A 85 -11.31 4.47 6.07
N LYS A 86 -10.35 5.08 6.76
CA LYS A 86 -9.17 5.64 6.13
C LYS A 86 -8.18 4.53 5.82
N VAL A 87 -7.72 4.48 4.57
CA VAL A 87 -6.62 3.65 4.09
C VAL A 87 -5.44 4.54 3.74
N TYR A 88 -4.23 4.04 3.98
CA TYR A 88 -2.98 4.76 3.78
C TYR A 88 -2.16 4.08 2.69
N TYR A 89 -1.55 4.86 1.83
CA TYR A 89 -0.73 4.37 0.73
C TYR A 89 0.41 5.35 0.43
N PRO A 90 1.51 4.90 -0.20
CA PRO A 90 2.60 5.78 -0.59
C PRO A 90 2.09 6.90 -1.49
N ASN A 91 2.68 8.08 -1.39
CA ASN A 91 2.34 9.22 -2.25
C ASN A 91 2.78 8.97 -3.70
N MET A 92 2.11 8.01 -4.33
CA MET A 92 2.26 7.63 -5.73
C MET A 92 0.91 7.77 -6.42
N SER A 93 0.92 7.93 -7.75
CA SER A 93 -0.30 8.08 -8.55
C SER A 93 -1.02 6.73 -8.69
N LEU A 94 -1.77 6.33 -7.68
CA LEU A 94 -2.72 5.22 -7.77
C LEU A 94 -4.07 5.73 -8.28
N ARG A 95 -4.67 4.99 -9.20
CA ARG A 95 -6.05 5.25 -9.64
C ARG A 95 -7.01 4.83 -8.52
N GLU A 96 -8.16 5.48 -8.44
CA GLU A 96 -9.16 5.17 -7.42
C GLU A 96 -9.52 3.68 -7.36
N LEU A 97 -9.72 3.05 -8.51
CA LEU A 97 -9.98 1.61 -8.58
C LEU A 97 -8.83 0.77 -8.00
N ASP A 98 -7.56 1.17 -8.19
CA ASP A 98 -6.42 0.48 -7.58
C ASP A 98 -6.43 0.63 -6.06
N ILE A 99 -6.75 1.82 -5.53
CA ILE A 99 -6.88 2.06 -4.09
C ILE A 99 -7.97 1.17 -3.49
N GLN A 100 -9.13 1.05 -4.15
CA GLN A 100 -10.24 0.22 -3.71
C GLN A 100 -9.88 -1.27 -3.73
N ILE A 101 -9.31 -1.78 -4.83
CA ILE A 101 -8.88 -3.18 -4.97
C ILE A 101 -7.82 -3.51 -3.91
N LEU A 102 -6.79 -2.68 -3.77
CA LEU A 102 -5.72 -2.91 -2.80
C LEU A 102 -6.24 -2.83 -1.35
N GLY A 103 -7.13 -1.87 -1.06
CA GLY A 103 -7.79 -1.78 0.25
C GLY A 103 -8.64 -3.01 0.57
N LEU A 104 -9.29 -3.59 -0.43
CA LEU A 104 -10.04 -4.84 -0.31
C LEU A 104 -9.12 -6.04 -0.08
N LEU A 105 -8.06 -6.18 -0.89
CA LEU A 105 -7.14 -7.32 -0.84
C LEU A 105 -6.17 -7.27 0.34
N ASN A 106 -5.87 -6.10 0.89
CA ASN A 106 -5.08 -5.92 2.11
C ASN A 106 -5.92 -6.04 3.40
N ASN A 107 -7.21 -6.27 3.25
CA ASN A 107 -8.08 -6.57 4.37
C ASN A 107 -7.83 -8.00 4.86
N ARG A 108 -7.73 -8.17 6.19
CA ARG A 108 -7.52 -9.47 6.86
C ARG A 108 -8.53 -10.54 6.46
N ARG A 109 -9.75 -10.14 6.10
CA ARG A 109 -10.81 -11.07 5.71
C ARG A 109 -10.75 -11.45 4.23
N ASN A 110 -10.70 -10.45 3.34
CA ASN A 110 -10.83 -10.68 1.89
C ASN A 110 -9.52 -11.14 1.24
N GLY A 111 -8.37 -10.65 1.74
CA GLY A 111 -7.06 -11.03 1.20
C GLY A 111 -6.81 -12.54 1.21
N PRO A 112 -6.95 -13.23 2.35
CA PRO A 112 -6.80 -14.68 2.42
C PRO A 112 -7.78 -15.45 1.53
N LEU A 113 -9.03 -15.01 1.44
CA LEU A 113 -10.04 -15.63 0.56
C LEU A 113 -9.64 -15.50 -0.91
N PHE A 114 -9.27 -14.29 -1.36
CA PHE A 114 -8.82 -14.07 -2.72
C PHE A 114 -7.56 -14.89 -3.03
N LYS A 115 -6.56 -14.87 -2.15
CA LYS A 115 -5.32 -15.65 -2.29
C LYS A 115 -5.59 -17.15 -2.43
N LEU A 116 -6.56 -17.67 -1.69
CA LEU A 116 -6.93 -19.08 -1.75
C LEU A 116 -7.55 -19.44 -3.11
N ILE A 117 -8.45 -18.59 -3.64
CA ILE A 117 -9.05 -18.76 -4.97
C ILE A 117 -7.99 -18.63 -6.07
N TYR A 118 -7.09 -17.63 -5.94
CA TYR A 118 -6.03 -17.36 -6.91
C TYR A 118 -5.06 -18.55 -7.06
N ARG A 119 -4.74 -19.23 -5.95
CA ARG A 119 -3.85 -20.40 -5.92
C ARG A 119 -4.53 -21.71 -6.27
N ASN A 120 -5.85 -21.79 -6.14
CA ASN A 120 -6.65 -22.99 -6.40
C ASN A 120 -7.83 -22.63 -7.31
N PRO A 121 -7.60 -22.32 -8.62
CA PRO A 121 -8.67 -22.03 -9.55
C PRO A 121 -9.64 -23.21 -9.64
N GLY A 122 -10.94 -22.93 -9.58
CA GLY A 122 -11.99 -23.98 -9.57
C GLY A 122 -12.35 -24.47 -8.17
N ILE A 123 -11.81 -23.88 -7.11
CA ILE A 123 -12.14 -24.23 -5.72
C ILE A 123 -13.65 -24.02 -5.46
N ILE A 124 -14.26 -24.95 -4.73
CA ILE A 124 -15.68 -24.88 -4.36
C ILE A 124 -15.87 -24.16 -3.01
N GLN A 125 -17.09 -23.67 -2.78
CA GLN A 125 -17.43 -22.92 -1.56
C GLN A 125 -17.18 -23.70 -0.27
N ARG A 126 -17.50 -25.00 -0.24
CA ARG A 126 -17.29 -25.87 0.93
C ARG A 126 -15.80 -25.93 1.33
N GLU A 127 -14.92 -26.03 0.35
CA GLU A 127 -13.46 -26.01 0.60
C GLU A 127 -12.98 -24.66 1.12
N LEU A 128 -13.52 -23.54 0.58
CA LEU A 128 -13.21 -22.20 1.09
C LEU A 128 -13.60 -22.06 2.56
N CYS A 129 -14.79 -22.52 2.94
CA CYS A 129 -15.24 -22.53 4.34
C CYS A 129 -14.29 -23.36 5.23
N ASN A 130 -13.97 -24.57 4.84
CA ASN A 130 -13.11 -25.48 5.61
C ASN A 130 -11.71 -24.93 5.79
N ARG A 131 -11.07 -24.42 4.71
CA ARG A 131 -9.68 -23.92 4.76
C ARG A 131 -9.55 -22.58 5.50
N LEU A 132 -10.61 -21.78 5.53
CA LEU A 132 -10.61 -20.48 6.24
C LEU A 132 -11.22 -20.56 7.64
N GLY A 133 -11.84 -21.67 8.02
CA GLY A 133 -12.53 -21.85 9.29
C GLY A 133 -13.70 -20.88 9.48
N GLU A 134 -14.41 -20.53 8.38
CA GLU A 134 -15.48 -19.53 8.40
C GLU A 134 -16.84 -20.12 7.98
N LYS A 135 -17.92 -19.52 8.50
CA LYS A 135 -19.29 -19.91 8.16
C LYS A 135 -19.61 -19.62 6.69
N GLN A 136 -20.49 -20.44 6.11
CA GLN A 136 -20.91 -20.34 4.72
C GLN A 136 -21.45 -18.95 4.36
N SER A 137 -22.32 -18.36 5.18
CA SER A 137 -22.87 -17.02 4.94
C SER A 137 -21.79 -15.95 4.83
N THR A 138 -20.80 -16.01 5.73
CA THR A 138 -19.66 -15.07 5.72
C THR A 138 -18.83 -15.20 4.44
N ILE A 139 -18.59 -16.43 3.97
CA ILE A 139 -17.85 -16.67 2.72
C ILE A 139 -18.65 -16.17 1.53
N VAL A 140 -19.96 -16.40 1.47
CA VAL A 140 -20.84 -15.89 0.38
C VAL A 140 -20.78 -14.37 0.29
N ASP A 141 -20.95 -13.66 1.40
CA ASP A 141 -20.88 -12.19 1.41
C ASP A 141 -19.54 -11.68 0.86
N ARG A 142 -18.46 -12.33 1.24
CA ARG A 142 -17.11 -11.95 0.78
C ARG A 142 -16.87 -12.31 -0.68
N LEU A 143 -17.39 -13.44 -1.17
CA LEU A 143 -17.35 -13.81 -2.58
C LEU A 143 -18.11 -12.78 -3.42
N ASN A 144 -19.30 -12.36 -2.97
CA ASN A 144 -20.07 -11.31 -3.65
C ASN A 144 -19.30 -9.97 -3.73
N VAL A 145 -18.56 -9.61 -2.68
CA VAL A 145 -17.70 -8.43 -2.71
C VAL A 145 -16.57 -8.58 -3.73
N LEU A 146 -15.88 -9.73 -3.77
CA LEU A 146 -14.80 -9.97 -4.74
C LEU A 146 -15.32 -9.98 -6.18
N ASP A 147 -16.50 -10.56 -6.42
CA ASP A 147 -17.15 -10.57 -7.75
C ASP A 147 -17.57 -9.16 -8.19
N LYS A 148 -18.14 -8.34 -7.29
CA LYS A 148 -18.48 -6.93 -7.56
C LYS A 148 -17.28 -6.14 -8.07
N PHE A 149 -16.07 -6.40 -7.54
CA PHE A 149 -14.82 -5.78 -7.99
C PHE A 149 -14.20 -6.50 -9.20
N LYS A 150 -14.89 -7.48 -9.79
CA LYS A 150 -14.41 -8.27 -10.94
C LYS A 150 -13.06 -8.95 -10.68
N LEU A 151 -12.78 -9.31 -9.43
CA LEU A 151 -11.57 -10.03 -9.04
C LEU A 151 -11.68 -11.52 -9.24
N ILE A 152 -12.90 -12.05 -9.14
CA ILE A 152 -13.24 -13.45 -9.36
C ILE A 152 -14.46 -13.57 -10.28
N TYR A 153 -14.69 -14.77 -10.79
CA TYR A 153 -15.94 -15.20 -11.39
C TYR A 153 -16.28 -16.61 -10.94
N SER A 154 -17.51 -17.05 -11.16
CA SER A 154 -17.92 -18.39 -10.81
C SER A 154 -18.62 -19.09 -11.97
N LEU A 155 -18.41 -20.42 -12.06
CA LEU A 155 -19.10 -21.30 -12.99
C LEU A 155 -19.89 -22.37 -12.22
N LYS A 156 -21.08 -22.73 -12.73
CA LYS A 156 -21.85 -23.84 -12.22
C LYS A 156 -21.27 -25.13 -12.79
N ASP A 157 -20.97 -26.08 -11.92
CA ASP A 157 -20.50 -27.43 -12.27
C ASP A 157 -21.32 -28.47 -11.52
N GLY A 158 -22.35 -28.97 -12.17
CA GLY A 158 -23.34 -29.83 -11.54
C GLY A 158 -24.03 -29.16 -10.35
N LEU A 159 -23.91 -29.77 -9.17
CA LEU A 159 -24.44 -29.27 -7.90
C LEU A 159 -23.52 -28.20 -7.24
N PHE A 160 -22.32 -28.01 -7.78
CA PHE A 160 -21.35 -27.13 -7.20
C PHE A 160 -21.19 -25.82 -7.99
N ARG A 161 -20.72 -24.77 -7.30
CA ARG A 161 -20.24 -23.54 -7.90
C ARG A 161 -18.73 -23.45 -7.69
N ARG A 162 -17.98 -23.34 -8.79
CA ARG A 162 -16.53 -23.22 -8.80
C ARG A 162 -16.10 -21.77 -8.99
N TYR A 163 -15.10 -21.34 -8.26
CA TYR A 163 -14.61 -19.97 -8.26
C TYR A 163 -13.23 -19.88 -8.90
N TYR A 164 -13.05 -18.85 -9.73
CA TYR A 164 -11.83 -18.61 -10.50
C TYR A 164 -11.40 -17.16 -10.37
N PRO A 165 -10.08 -16.87 -10.36
CA PRO A 165 -9.61 -15.49 -10.46
C PRO A 165 -9.82 -14.96 -11.88
N THR A 166 -10.07 -13.65 -12.01
CA THR A 166 -10.05 -12.96 -13.29
C THR A 166 -8.64 -12.49 -13.64
N GLN A 167 -8.45 -11.96 -14.86
CA GLN A 167 -7.18 -11.33 -15.27
C GLN A 167 -6.98 -9.92 -14.67
N MET A 168 -7.87 -9.45 -13.79
CA MET A 168 -7.84 -8.10 -13.23
C MET A 168 -6.48 -7.77 -12.58
N ILE A 169 -5.96 -8.66 -11.74
CA ILE A 169 -4.69 -8.41 -11.03
C ILE A 169 -3.52 -8.32 -12.01
N ASN A 170 -3.45 -9.23 -13.00
CA ASN A 170 -2.38 -9.22 -14.02
C ASN A 170 -2.44 -7.94 -14.88
N SER A 171 -3.64 -7.51 -15.26
CA SER A 171 -3.84 -6.28 -16.02
C SER A 171 -3.44 -5.04 -15.22
N ARG A 172 -3.80 -4.98 -13.94
CA ARG A 172 -3.43 -3.87 -13.05
C ARG A 172 -1.95 -3.83 -12.77
N GLU A 173 -1.31 -4.97 -12.55
CA GLU A 173 0.13 -5.07 -12.39
C GLU A 173 0.85 -4.47 -13.60
N LYS A 174 0.49 -4.87 -14.82
CA LYS A 174 1.07 -4.34 -16.07
C LYS A 174 0.89 -2.83 -16.20
N LEU A 175 -0.28 -2.29 -15.84
CA LEU A 175 -0.58 -0.86 -15.89
C LEU A 175 0.25 -0.05 -14.88
N ASN A 176 0.61 -0.64 -13.75
CA ASN A 176 1.38 0.02 -12.69
C ASN A 176 2.91 -0.12 -12.85
N ARG A 177 3.41 -0.87 -13.86
CA ARG A 177 4.86 -0.97 -14.15
C ARG A 177 5.49 0.31 -14.72
N LYS A 178 4.75 1.07 -15.49
CA LYS A 178 5.29 2.16 -16.35
C LYS A 178 5.83 3.42 -15.64
N PRO A 179 5.42 3.82 -14.45
CA PRO A 179 5.86 5.08 -13.85
C PRO A 179 7.02 4.99 -12.86
N LEU A 180 7.76 3.90 -12.78
CA LEU A 180 8.80 3.65 -11.75
C LEU A 180 9.85 4.76 -11.65
N LYS A 181 10.36 5.27 -12.79
CA LYS A 181 11.34 6.36 -12.80
C LYS A 181 10.80 7.63 -12.16
N LYS A 182 9.54 7.98 -12.42
CA LYS A 182 8.89 9.17 -11.84
C LYS A 182 8.68 9.04 -10.34
N TYR A 183 8.28 7.86 -9.85
CA TYR A 183 8.10 7.63 -8.42
C TYR A 183 9.41 7.66 -7.66
N ARG A 184 10.46 7.09 -8.21
CA ARG A 184 11.80 7.17 -7.63
C ARG A 184 12.28 8.61 -7.51
N GLN A 185 12.16 9.40 -8.60
CA GLN A 185 12.53 10.82 -8.58
C GLN A 185 11.71 11.61 -7.56
N PHE A 186 10.41 11.31 -7.45
CA PHE A 186 9.53 11.94 -6.47
C PHE A 186 9.92 11.55 -5.03
N LEU A 187 10.22 10.27 -4.78
CA LEU A 187 10.66 9.81 -3.47
C LEU A 187 11.98 10.45 -3.05
N LEU A 188 12.96 10.53 -3.96
CA LEU A 188 14.23 11.24 -3.71
C LEU A 188 13.99 12.71 -3.39
N TYR A 189 13.11 13.38 -4.12
CA TYR A 189 12.72 14.76 -3.84
C TYR A 189 12.10 14.94 -2.44
N ILE A 190 11.23 14.03 -2.00
CA ILE A 190 10.65 14.08 -0.64
C ILE A 190 11.72 13.82 0.43
N LEU A 191 12.67 12.91 0.19
CA LEU A 191 13.80 12.65 1.10
C LEU A 191 14.67 13.91 1.25
N GLU A 192 14.99 14.58 0.14
CA GLU A 192 15.72 15.84 0.14
C GLU A 192 14.98 16.93 0.93
N LEU A 193 13.66 17.08 0.74
CA LEU A 193 12.83 18.02 1.51
C LEU A 193 12.80 17.70 3.02
N ASP A 194 12.91 16.43 3.38
CA ASP A 194 12.97 15.96 4.77
C ASP A 194 14.40 16.10 5.36
N GLY A 195 15.37 16.58 4.58
CA GLY A 195 16.76 16.71 5.01
C GLY A 195 17.49 15.36 5.12
N VAL A 196 17.03 14.36 4.35
CA VAL A 196 17.63 13.03 4.30
C VAL A 196 18.44 12.88 3.02
N GLU A 197 19.73 12.58 3.15
CA GLU A 197 20.60 12.22 2.03
C GLU A 197 20.72 10.69 1.93
N PRO A 198 20.02 10.05 0.98
CA PRO A 198 20.07 8.61 0.83
C PRO A 198 21.27 8.16 0.00
N GLU A 199 21.93 7.11 0.43
CA GLU A 199 22.82 6.34 -0.44
C GLU A 199 21.99 5.30 -1.23
N ILE A 200 22.11 5.30 -2.57
CA ILE A 200 21.38 4.37 -3.42
C ILE A 200 22.17 3.06 -3.51
N LEU A 201 21.68 2.01 -2.84
CA LEU A 201 22.32 0.71 -2.84
C LEU A 201 21.94 -0.11 -4.07
N ARG A 202 20.66 -0.11 -4.45
CA ARG A 202 20.15 -0.89 -5.56
C ARG A 202 18.91 -0.30 -6.18
N THR A 203 18.83 -0.37 -7.50
CA THR A 203 17.63 -0.02 -8.27
C THR A 203 17.27 -1.17 -9.20
N THR A 204 16.03 -1.64 -9.11
CA THR A 204 15.46 -2.65 -10.01
C THR A 204 14.13 -2.15 -10.59
N ASP A 205 13.54 -2.91 -11.52
CA ASP A 205 12.20 -2.61 -12.04
C ASP A 205 11.08 -2.77 -10.99
N LYS A 206 11.35 -3.44 -9.86
CA LYS A 206 10.37 -3.76 -8.83
C LYS A 206 10.56 -2.98 -7.54
N ASN A 207 11.79 -2.68 -7.18
CA ASN A 207 12.11 -2.02 -5.92
C ASN A 207 13.25 -1.01 -6.04
N PHE A 208 13.32 -0.17 -5.03
CA PHE A 208 14.34 0.84 -4.83
C PHE A 208 14.89 0.68 -3.42
N HIS A 209 16.17 0.32 -3.31
CA HIS A 209 16.85 0.09 -2.05
C HIS A 209 17.82 1.24 -1.80
N ILE A 210 17.62 1.91 -0.68
CA ILE A 210 18.48 3.00 -0.21
C ILE A 210 18.91 2.74 1.22
N GLN A 211 20.05 3.32 1.58
CA GLN A 211 20.51 3.44 2.96
C GLN A 211 20.42 4.90 3.38
N ILE A 212 19.98 5.15 4.59
CA ILE A 212 19.98 6.48 5.19
C ILE A 212 20.79 6.45 6.49
N LYS A 213 21.53 7.54 6.75
CA LYS A 213 22.22 7.74 8.03
C LYS A 213 21.22 8.27 9.05
N SER A 214 21.15 7.66 10.22
CA SER A 214 20.40 8.13 11.38
C SER A 214 21.37 8.29 12.56
N GLY A 215 20.99 9.07 13.58
CA GLY A 215 21.90 9.40 14.70
C GLY A 215 22.54 8.16 15.37
N ASP A 216 21.85 7.01 15.32
CA ASP A 216 22.28 5.74 15.93
C ASP A 216 22.91 4.77 14.93
N GLY A 217 23.21 5.19 13.69
CA GLY A 217 23.78 4.34 12.65
C GLY A 217 23.14 4.49 11.29
N THR A 218 23.18 3.43 10.48
CA THR A 218 22.57 3.38 9.16
C THR A 218 21.30 2.54 9.17
N SER A 219 20.33 2.91 8.33
CA SER A 219 19.09 2.16 8.15
C SER A 219 18.83 1.89 6.67
N ASP A 220 18.57 0.62 6.36
CA ASP A 220 18.24 0.19 5.00
C ASP A 220 16.73 0.29 4.76
N LEU A 221 16.32 0.95 3.69
CA LEU A 221 14.93 1.11 3.30
C LEU A 221 14.70 0.52 1.91
N ILE A 222 13.71 -0.36 1.81
CA ILE A 222 13.32 -0.99 0.54
C ILE A 222 11.90 -0.54 0.18
N PHE A 223 11.76 0.12 -0.95
CA PHE A 223 10.49 0.62 -1.47
C PHE A 223 10.02 -0.22 -2.66
N TYR A 224 8.83 -0.75 -2.58
CA TYR A 224 8.17 -1.52 -3.65
C TYR A 224 7.23 -0.60 -4.42
N PHE A 225 7.45 -0.45 -5.72
CA PHE A 225 6.69 0.50 -6.51
C PHE A 225 5.45 -0.09 -7.18
N ASN A 226 5.46 -1.40 -7.45
CA ASN A 226 4.28 -2.05 -8.00
C ASN A 226 3.49 -2.75 -6.88
N PRO A 227 2.32 -2.22 -6.51
CA PRO A 227 1.54 -2.74 -5.39
C PRO A 227 0.96 -4.14 -5.64
N TYR A 228 1.00 -4.62 -6.89
CA TYR A 228 0.43 -5.91 -7.29
C TYR A 228 1.45 -7.04 -7.36
N ASP A 229 2.75 -6.76 -7.41
CA ASP A 229 3.81 -7.78 -7.53
C ASP A 229 3.69 -8.91 -6.51
N ARG A 230 3.33 -8.57 -5.27
CA ARG A 230 3.18 -9.54 -4.18
C ARG A 230 2.05 -10.55 -4.38
N PHE A 231 1.09 -10.27 -5.26
CA PHE A 231 0.00 -11.21 -5.56
C PHE A 231 0.44 -12.21 -6.64
N LEU A 232 1.39 -11.83 -7.48
CA LEU A 232 1.91 -12.62 -8.60
C LEU A 232 3.17 -13.41 -8.24
N SER A 233 4.02 -12.90 -7.36
CA SER A 233 5.31 -13.51 -6.99
C SER A 233 5.21 -14.74 -6.09
N GLN A 234 4.00 -15.21 -5.81
CA GLN A 234 3.73 -16.37 -4.95
C GLN A 234 2.86 -17.43 -5.66
N ALA A 235 2.78 -17.37 -6.99
CA ALA A 235 2.19 -18.42 -7.82
C ALA A 235 3.19 -19.52 -8.11
#